data_4acfd1b81bbdc9d2777bb84453da074e
#
_entry.id   4acfd1b81bbdc9d2777bb84453da074e
#
_cell.length_a   1.000
_cell.length_b   1.000
_cell.length_c   1.000
_cell.angle_alpha   90.00
_cell.angle_beta   90.00
_cell.angle_gamma   90.00
#
_symmetry.space_group_name_H-M   'P 1'
#
loop_
_entity.id
_entity.type
_entity.pdbx_description
1 polymer ?
#
loop_
_entity_poly.entity_id
_entity_poly.type
_entity_poly.pdbx_seq_one_letter_code
_entity_poly.pdbx_strand_id
1 'polypeptide(L)'
;PYFKVIENCYHHLDMLFTGLSTFQSFQANQFLKENYGPELFKDIPDCDVAGMIMGRPYNIKGEFFPDFEQHICGISMNDIMKTPIRFCVVRNRFKSEALLGALRSGIITHLVTNDAIAQRVLQNID
;
A
#
# COMPACT_ATOMS: atom_id res chain seq x y z
N PRO A 1 -4.81 -10.35 25.54
CA PRO A 1 -3.54 -11.12 25.61
C PRO A 1 -2.98 -11.48 24.24
N TYR A 2 -3.79 -12.00 23.32
CA TYR A 2 -3.33 -12.36 21.96
C TYR A 2 -2.82 -11.18 21.14
N PHE A 3 -3.43 -10.02 21.26
CA PHE A 3 -3.04 -8.83 20.51
C PHE A 3 -1.61 -8.38 20.86
N LYS A 4 -1.26 -8.42 22.15
CA LYS A 4 0.10 -8.08 22.59
C LYS A 4 1.18 -9.03 22.06
N VAL A 5 0.85 -10.32 21.92
CA VAL A 5 1.77 -11.30 21.34
C VAL A 5 2.02 -10.99 19.86
N ILE A 6 0.96 -10.71 19.10
CA ILE A 6 1.05 -10.34 17.67
C ILE A 6 1.82 -9.04 17.52
N GLU A 7 1.50 -8.03 18.30
CA GLU A 7 2.19 -6.73 18.30
C GLU A 7 3.69 -6.87 18.56
N ASN A 8 4.06 -7.70 19.54
CA ASN A 8 5.46 -7.99 19.82
C ASN A 8 6.15 -8.70 18.63
N CYS A 9 5.45 -9.58 17.92
CA CYS A 9 5.97 -10.20 16.69
C CYS A 9 6.27 -9.17 15.61
N TYR A 10 5.44 -8.14 15.46
CA TYR A 10 5.66 -7.09 14.47
C TYR A 10 6.96 -6.33 14.66
N HIS A 11 7.42 -6.18 15.90
CA HIS A 11 8.68 -5.51 16.20
C HIS A 11 9.93 -6.31 15.80
N HIS A 12 9.79 -7.60 15.47
CA HIS A 12 10.90 -8.52 15.23
C HIS A 12 10.77 -9.28 13.89
N LEU A 13 10.12 -8.68 12.89
CA LEU A 13 9.97 -9.31 11.59
C LEU A 13 11.28 -9.27 10.78
N ASP A 14 11.65 -10.40 10.21
CA ASP A 14 12.76 -10.53 9.26
C ASP A 14 12.29 -10.27 7.82
N MET A 15 11.04 -10.64 7.53
CA MET A 15 10.46 -10.54 6.19
C MET A 15 8.95 -10.35 6.28
N LEU A 16 8.41 -9.59 5.36
CA LEU A 16 6.98 -9.51 5.12
C LEU A 16 6.66 -9.67 3.62
N PHE A 17 5.49 -10.23 3.36
CA PHE A 17 4.94 -10.36 2.02
C PHE A 17 3.68 -9.52 1.91
N THR A 18 3.53 -8.84 0.79
CA THR A 18 2.36 -8.02 0.52
C THR A 18 2.01 -8.02 -0.97
N GLY A 19 0.80 -7.65 -1.28
CA GLY A 19 0.38 -7.17 -2.57
C GLY A 19 0.06 -5.68 -2.47
N LEU A 20 -0.43 -5.12 -3.54
CA LEU A 20 -1.01 -3.78 -3.55
C LEU A 20 -2.31 -3.77 -4.34
N SER A 21 -3.13 -2.77 -4.10
CA SER A 21 -4.38 -2.57 -4.81
C SER A 21 -4.46 -1.16 -5.40
N THR A 22 -5.34 -1.01 -6.37
CA THR A 22 -5.73 0.32 -6.85
C THR A 22 -6.80 0.92 -5.94
N PHE A 23 -6.92 2.23 -5.94
CA PHE A 23 -8.01 2.89 -5.22
C PHE A 23 -9.39 2.50 -5.78
N GLN A 24 -9.46 2.26 -7.07
CA GLN A 24 -10.67 1.74 -7.73
C GLN A 24 -11.17 0.43 -7.14
N SER A 25 -10.26 -0.45 -6.70
CA SER A 25 -10.63 -1.71 -6.04
C SER A 25 -11.33 -1.46 -4.69
N PHE A 26 -10.92 -0.44 -3.94
CA PHE A 26 -11.62 -0.01 -2.73
C PHE A 26 -13.00 0.57 -3.08
N GLN A 27 -13.07 1.45 -4.07
CA GLN A 27 -14.30 2.10 -4.52
C GLN A 27 -15.33 1.11 -5.11
N ALA A 28 -14.86 0.01 -5.70
CA ALA A 28 -15.71 -1.05 -6.23
C ALA A 28 -16.39 -1.88 -5.13
N ASN A 29 -15.87 -1.87 -3.92
CA ASN A 29 -16.53 -2.47 -2.77
C ASN A 29 -17.53 -1.49 -2.18
N GLN A 30 -18.80 -1.64 -2.56
CA GLN A 30 -19.87 -0.72 -2.18
C GLN A 30 -19.99 -0.59 -0.65
N PHE A 31 -19.86 -1.69 0.08
CA PHE A 31 -19.94 -1.67 1.54
C PHE A 31 -18.83 -0.80 2.17
N LEU A 32 -17.60 -0.99 1.73
CA LEU A 32 -16.46 -0.20 2.23
C LEU A 32 -16.58 1.26 1.83
N LYS A 33 -16.96 1.53 0.59
CA LYS A 33 -17.13 2.88 0.06
C LYS A 33 -18.19 3.67 0.83
N GLU A 34 -19.36 3.07 1.06
CA GLU A 34 -20.48 3.77 1.70
C GLU A 34 -20.32 3.93 3.21
N ASN A 35 -19.77 2.92 3.90
CA ASN A 35 -19.70 2.92 5.36
C ASN A 35 -18.40 3.53 5.91
N TYR A 36 -17.31 3.46 5.18
CA TYR A 36 -15.99 3.92 5.67
C TYR A 36 -15.35 4.99 4.80
N GLY A 37 -15.65 5.02 3.50
CA GLY A 37 -15.05 5.95 2.56
C GLY A 37 -15.18 7.41 2.94
N PRO A 38 -16.39 7.91 3.31
CA PRO A 38 -16.60 9.32 3.63
C PRO A 38 -15.75 9.82 4.81
N GLU A 39 -15.51 8.97 5.79
CA GLU A 39 -14.67 9.32 6.94
C GLU A 39 -13.18 9.13 6.66
N LEU A 40 -12.80 7.99 6.09
CA LEU A 40 -11.39 7.63 5.83
C LEU A 40 -10.72 8.56 4.83
N PHE A 41 -11.45 9.00 3.81
CA PHE A 41 -10.91 9.78 2.69
C PHE A 41 -11.44 11.21 2.61
N LYS A 42 -12.04 11.73 3.69
CA LYS A 42 -12.64 13.07 3.69
C LYS A 42 -11.69 14.20 3.28
N ASP A 43 -10.41 14.06 3.64
CA ASP A 43 -9.36 15.04 3.37
C ASP A 43 -8.40 14.60 2.25
N ILE A 44 -8.71 13.50 1.57
CA ILE A 44 -7.89 12.93 0.50
C ILE A 44 -8.70 12.89 -0.79
N PRO A 45 -8.39 13.77 -1.77
CA PRO A 45 -9.05 13.72 -3.08
C PRO A 45 -8.80 12.38 -3.78
N ASP A 46 -9.83 11.81 -4.39
CA ASP A 46 -9.75 10.53 -5.11
C ASP A 46 -8.64 10.52 -6.17
N CYS A 47 -8.43 11.65 -6.86
CA CYS A 47 -7.40 11.79 -7.88
C CYS A 47 -5.97 11.77 -7.33
N ASP A 48 -5.79 11.94 -6.04
CA ASP A 48 -4.47 11.94 -5.41
C ASP A 48 -4.03 10.54 -4.95
N VAL A 49 -4.92 9.55 -5.00
CA VAL A 49 -4.60 8.19 -4.58
C VAL A 49 -4.18 7.34 -5.79
N ALA A 50 -2.90 7.03 -5.89
CA ALA A 50 -2.36 6.15 -6.92
C ALA A 50 -2.58 4.67 -6.61
N GLY A 51 -2.56 4.30 -5.33
CA GLY A 51 -2.75 2.93 -4.89
C GLY A 51 -2.85 2.81 -3.37
N MET A 52 -3.00 1.57 -2.93
CA MET A 52 -3.05 1.22 -1.52
C MET A 52 -2.16 0.00 -1.25
N ILE A 53 -1.37 0.05 -0.20
CA ILE A 53 -0.53 -1.07 0.25
C ILE A 53 -0.68 -1.25 1.76
N MET A 54 -0.92 -2.49 2.19
CA MET A 54 -1.16 -2.81 3.61
C MET A 54 -2.20 -1.87 4.26
N GLY A 55 -3.29 -1.60 3.53
CA GLY A 55 -4.39 -0.74 3.95
C GLY A 55 -4.13 0.77 3.87
N ARG A 56 -2.96 1.20 3.43
CA ARG A 56 -2.56 2.61 3.40
C ARG A 56 -2.59 3.18 1.99
N PRO A 57 -3.31 4.27 1.76
CA PRO A 57 -3.26 5.00 0.49
C PRO A 57 -1.94 5.77 0.34
N TYR A 58 -1.53 5.95 -0.90
CA TYR A 58 -0.36 6.77 -1.28
C TYR A 58 -0.59 7.42 -2.64
N ASN A 59 0.11 8.50 -2.88
CA ASN A 59 0.05 9.21 -4.15
C ASN A 59 1.10 8.68 -5.16
N ILE A 60 1.05 9.19 -6.38
CA ILE A 60 1.98 8.78 -7.45
C ILE A 60 3.45 9.14 -7.16
N LYS A 61 3.72 10.09 -6.28
CA LYS A 61 5.06 10.44 -5.84
C LYS A 61 5.62 9.47 -4.79
N GLY A 62 4.78 8.59 -4.27
CA GLY A 62 5.14 7.65 -3.21
C GLY A 62 5.01 8.21 -1.80
N GLU A 63 4.24 9.27 -1.64
CA GLU A 63 3.95 9.87 -0.34
C GLU A 63 2.71 9.23 0.27
N PHE A 64 2.82 8.78 1.51
CA PHE A 64 1.69 8.31 2.31
C PHE A 64 0.98 9.49 2.96
N PHE A 65 -0.26 9.28 3.36
CA PHE A 65 -1.06 10.27 4.08
C PHE A 65 -0.93 10.00 5.59
N PRO A 66 -0.18 10.82 6.36
CA PRO A 66 0.18 10.51 7.74
C PRO A 66 -1.01 10.30 8.67
N ASP A 67 -2.05 11.11 8.51
CA ASP A 67 -3.25 11.03 9.34
C ASP A 67 -4.05 9.73 9.14
N PHE A 68 -3.79 8.99 8.06
CA PHE A 68 -4.45 7.72 7.79
C PHE A 68 -3.98 6.61 8.74
N GLU A 69 -2.78 6.70 9.32
CA GLU A 69 -2.24 5.69 10.26
C GLU A 69 -3.15 5.46 11.48
N GLN A 70 -3.87 6.47 11.94
CA GLN A 70 -4.82 6.34 13.05
C GLN A 70 -5.96 5.35 12.77
N HIS A 71 -6.24 5.08 11.49
CA HIS A 71 -7.29 4.15 11.06
C HIS A 71 -6.78 2.72 10.85
N ILE A 72 -5.49 2.49 10.97
CA ILE A 72 -4.87 1.19 10.73
C ILE A 72 -4.84 0.35 12.01
N CYS A 73 -5.38 -0.85 11.90
CA CYS A 73 -5.26 -1.88 12.94
C CYS A 73 -4.32 -2.98 12.40
N GLY A 74 -3.12 -3.07 12.94
CA GLY A 74 -2.10 -4.03 12.50
C GLY A 74 -0.70 -3.49 12.67
N ILE A 75 0.21 -3.96 11.84
CA ILE A 75 1.62 -3.53 11.88
C ILE A 75 1.75 -2.02 11.61
N SER A 76 2.54 -1.32 12.42
CA SER A 76 2.82 0.09 12.22
C SER A 76 3.72 0.35 11.01
N MET A 77 3.64 1.54 10.42
CA MET A 77 4.55 1.94 9.34
C MET A 77 6.02 1.86 9.80
N ASN A 78 6.31 2.22 11.04
CA ASN A 78 7.66 2.14 11.59
C ASN A 78 8.19 0.70 11.62
N ASP A 79 7.38 -0.26 12.03
CA ASP A 79 7.76 -1.68 12.03
C ASP A 79 7.89 -2.25 10.62
N ILE A 80 7.02 -1.82 9.69
CA ILE A 80 7.15 -2.16 8.27
C ILE A 80 8.51 -1.72 7.75
N MET A 81 8.88 -0.47 7.94
CA MET A 81 10.12 0.10 7.41
C MET A 81 11.37 -0.45 8.09
N LYS A 82 11.27 -0.96 9.31
CA LYS A 82 12.35 -1.69 9.99
C LYS A 82 12.53 -3.11 9.50
N THR A 83 11.51 -3.72 8.91
CA THR A 83 11.58 -5.09 8.38
C THR A 83 12.52 -5.09 7.17
N PRO A 84 13.63 -5.84 7.20
CA PRO A 84 14.68 -5.74 6.18
C PRO A 84 14.24 -6.22 4.79
N ILE A 85 13.34 -7.19 4.73
CA ILE A 85 12.82 -7.72 3.46
C ILE A 85 11.32 -7.46 3.39
N ARG A 86 10.93 -6.58 2.46
CA ARG A 86 9.54 -6.23 2.18
C ARG A 86 9.23 -6.66 0.74
N PHE A 87 8.64 -7.83 0.63
CA PHE A 87 8.44 -8.55 -0.62
C PHE A 87 7.04 -8.25 -1.18
N CYS A 88 6.96 -7.72 -2.39
CA CYS A 88 5.71 -7.40 -3.06
C CYS A 88 5.52 -8.21 -4.34
N VAL A 89 4.32 -8.74 -4.56
CA VAL A 89 3.94 -9.46 -5.77
C VAL A 89 2.83 -8.71 -6.48
N VAL A 90 3.05 -8.31 -7.74
CA VAL A 90 2.09 -7.57 -8.56
C VAL A 90 1.94 -8.26 -9.91
N ARG A 91 0.73 -8.72 -10.25
CA ARG A 91 0.46 -9.50 -11.46
C ARG A 91 -0.41 -8.80 -12.51
N ASN A 92 -1.24 -7.85 -12.11
CA ASN A 92 -2.23 -7.24 -12.99
C ASN A 92 -1.72 -5.92 -13.58
N ARG A 93 -1.73 -5.81 -14.89
CA ARG A 93 -1.20 -4.64 -15.62
C ARG A 93 -1.91 -3.32 -15.30
N PHE A 94 -3.17 -3.34 -14.88
CA PHE A 94 -3.87 -2.13 -14.43
C PHE A 94 -3.37 -1.58 -13.10
N LYS A 95 -2.48 -2.31 -12.41
CA LYS A 95 -1.80 -1.87 -11.18
C LYS A 95 -0.48 -1.15 -11.43
N SER A 96 -0.11 -0.86 -12.66
CA SER A 96 1.20 -0.26 -12.99
C SER A 96 1.40 1.11 -12.35
N GLU A 97 0.39 1.96 -12.33
CA GLU A 97 0.45 3.26 -11.67
C GLU A 97 0.57 3.11 -10.14
N ALA A 98 -0.23 2.22 -9.55
CA ALA A 98 -0.14 1.90 -8.14
C ALA A 98 1.25 1.35 -7.77
N LEU A 99 1.83 0.50 -8.62
CA LEU A 99 3.18 -0.03 -8.42
C LEU A 99 4.24 1.08 -8.50
N LEU A 100 4.13 1.99 -9.45
CA LEU A 100 5.07 3.12 -9.58
C LEU A 100 5.09 3.97 -8.30
N GLY A 101 3.93 4.34 -7.77
CA GLY A 101 3.85 5.07 -6.51
C GLY A 101 4.46 4.29 -5.34
N ALA A 102 4.17 2.99 -5.24
CA ALA A 102 4.72 2.15 -4.18
C ALA A 102 6.25 2.01 -4.26
N LEU A 103 6.81 1.88 -5.46
CA LEU A 103 8.26 1.85 -5.66
C LEU A 103 8.93 3.17 -5.24
N ARG A 104 8.32 4.30 -5.60
CA ARG A 104 8.81 5.63 -5.22
C ARG A 104 8.78 5.86 -3.70
N SER A 105 7.86 5.22 -3.00
CA SER A 105 7.76 5.33 -1.54
C SER A 105 8.92 4.66 -0.79
N GLY A 106 9.62 3.74 -1.43
CA GLY A 106 10.67 2.94 -0.80
C GLY A 106 10.17 1.79 0.08
N ILE A 107 8.86 1.54 0.13
CA ILE A 107 8.29 0.47 0.98
C ILE A 107 8.59 -0.94 0.44
N ILE A 108 8.84 -1.08 -0.86
CA ILE A 108 9.15 -2.36 -1.51
C ILE A 108 10.66 -2.52 -1.62
N THR A 109 11.21 -3.60 -1.05
CA THR A 109 12.63 -3.97 -1.21
C THR A 109 12.82 -5.05 -2.26
N HIS A 110 11.86 -5.95 -2.42
CA HIS A 110 11.88 -7.06 -3.37
C HIS A 110 10.55 -7.12 -4.11
N LEU A 111 10.62 -7.13 -5.43
CA LEU A 111 9.43 -7.12 -6.29
C LEU A 111 9.43 -8.35 -7.19
N VAL A 112 8.29 -9.03 -7.25
CA VAL A 112 7.96 -9.99 -8.29
C VAL A 112 6.82 -9.43 -9.11
N THR A 113 7.07 -9.26 -10.40
CA THR A 113 6.09 -8.77 -11.36
C THR A 113 6.32 -9.41 -12.73
N ASN A 114 5.51 -9.07 -13.71
CA ASN A 114 5.70 -9.53 -15.09
C ASN A 114 6.23 -8.41 -15.98
N ASP A 115 6.66 -8.78 -17.15
CA ASP A 115 7.24 -7.89 -18.16
C ASP A 115 6.28 -6.78 -18.60
N ALA A 116 4.99 -7.08 -18.79
CA ALA A 116 4.00 -6.11 -19.21
C ALA A 116 3.82 -4.97 -18.20
N ILE A 117 3.83 -5.29 -16.90
CA ILE A 117 3.77 -4.28 -15.83
C ILE A 117 5.08 -3.50 -15.77
N ALA A 118 6.21 -4.20 -15.80
CA ALA A 118 7.52 -3.58 -15.74
C ALA A 118 7.72 -2.56 -16.88
N GLN A 119 7.34 -2.91 -18.10
CA GLN A 119 7.40 -1.99 -19.25
C GLN A 119 6.52 -0.75 -19.04
N ARG A 120 5.28 -0.91 -18.53
CA ARG A 120 4.40 0.22 -18.25
C ARG A 120 4.94 1.15 -17.17
N VAL A 121 5.52 0.57 -16.10
CA VAL A 121 6.16 1.35 -15.04
C VAL A 121 7.32 2.17 -15.61
N LEU A 122 8.19 1.54 -16.42
CA LEU A 122 9.33 2.21 -17.05
C LEU A 122 8.90 3.34 -18.01
N GLN A 123 7.79 3.17 -18.74
CA GLN A 123 7.24 4.19 -19.63
C GLN A 123 6.69 5.42 -18.88
N ASN A 124 6.32 5.28 -17.62
CA ASN A 124 5.68 6.34 -16.82
C ASN A 124 6.60 6.88 -15.70
N ILE A 125 7.87 6.53 -15.74
CA ILE A 125 8.85 6.97 -14.72
C ILE A 125 9.13 8.48 -14.78
N ASP A 126 9.04 9.08 -15.94
CA ASP A 126 9.24 10.51 -16.17
C ASP A 126 7.97 11.34 -15.75
#